data_e9ff9b8904895859ffbbe42aa22f170a
#
_entry.id   e9ff9b8904895859ffbbe42aa22f170a
#
_cell.length_a   1.000
_cell.length_b   1.000
_cell.length_c   1.000
_cell.angle_alpha   90.00
_cell.angle_beta   90.00
_cell.angle_gamma   90.00
#
_symmetry.space_group_name_H-M   'P 1'
#
loop_
_entity.id
_entity.type
_entity.pdbx_description
1 polymer ?
#
loop_
_entity_poly.entity_id
_entity_poly.type
_entity_poly.pdbx_seq_one_letter_code
_entity_poly.pdbx_strand_id
1 'polypeptide(L)'
;SSMSIKTVYYASLLGYATHGLLDACTSYGTQLFWPFSNERVTWNNISIVDPLFTIPVLILVVIAIKTKKKIFSFFSIGWIIFYLSLGFIQYERALLAAVELAQGRGHSPERLTLKPSFGNLILWKSIYQHKETFYVDAIRAAQSSTWCTGESIRVFDYQYHLPKLEKESQQKKDIERFRWFSQDYLGYDKK
;
A
#
# COMPACT_ATOMS: atom_id res chain seq x y z
N SER A 1 -16.55 26.76 -26.72
CA SER A 1 -15.49 26.25 -27.61
C SER A 1 -15.33 24.75 -27.40
N SER A 2 -15.55 23.98 -28.45
CA SER A 2 -15.33 22.53 -28.46
C SER A 2 -13.82 22.25 -28.25
N MET A 3 -13.48 21.40 -27.31
CA MET A 3 -12.11 20.95 -27.16
C MET A 3 -11.67 20.11 -28.36
N SER A 4 -10.42 20.27 -28.78
CA SER A 4 -9.87 19.45 -29.86
C SER A 4 -9.81 17.96 -29.40
N ILE A 5 -10.13 17.04 -30.34
CA ILE A 5 -10.00 15.59 -30.11
C ILE A 5 -8.59 15.23 -29.58
N LYS A 6 -7.54 15.87 -30.11
CA LYS A 6 -6.16 15.67 -29.62
C LYS A 6 -6.02 16.04 -28.15
N THR A 7 -6.63 17.15 -27.72
CA THR A 7 -6.58 17.58 -26.30
C THR A 7 -7.28 16.58 -25.40
N VAL A 8 -8.45 16.08 -25.80
CA VAL A 8 -9.19 15.05 -25.04
C VAL A 8 -8.37 13.76 -24.95
N TYR A 9 -7.81 13.31 -26.08
CA TYR A 9 -6.96 12.11 -26.12
C TYR A 9 -5.77 12.19 -25.17
N TYR A 10 -4.97 13.25 -25.23
CA TYR A 10 -3.81 13.41 -24.35
C TYR A 10 -4.21 13.58 -22.88
N ALA A 11 -5.28 14.28 -22.58
CA ALA A 11 -5.76 14.42 -21.20
C ALA A 11 -6.22 13.06 -20.64
N SER A 12 -6.94 12.26 -21.42
CA SER A 12 -7.38 10.92 -21.02
C SER A 12 -6.19 9.97 -20.85
N LEU A 13 -5.23 10.00 -21.77
CA LEU A 13 -4.00 9.20 -21.69
C LEU A 13 -3.19 9.50 -20.44
N LEU A 14 -2.98 10.79 -20.14
CA LEU A 14 -2.28 11.21 -18.92
C LEU A 14 -3.04 10.81 -17.66
N GLY A 15 -4.35 11.00 -17.64
CA GLY A 15 -5.18 10.57 -16.51
C GLY A 15 -5.10 9.07 -16.25
N TYR A 16 -5.15 8.26 -17.31
CA TYR A 16 -5.01 6.81 -17.19
C TYR A 16 -3.61 6.37 -16.75
N ALA A 17 -2.57 6.97 -17.32
CA ALA A 17 -1.18 6.65 -16.95
C ALA A 17 -0.86 7.03 -15.50
N THR A 18 -1.33 8.19 -15.03
CA THR A 18 -1.12 8.63 -13.65
C THR A 18 -1.95 7.85 -12.64
N HIS A 19 -3.09 7.28 -13.04
CA HIS A 19 -3.92 6.42 -12.17
C HIS A 19 -3.15 5.20 -11.70
N GLY A 20 -2.50 4.45 -12.61
CA GLY A 20 -1.69 3.29 -12.25
C GLY A 20 -0.53 3.62 -11.31
N LEU A 21 0.11 4.79 -11.49
CA LEU A 21 1.15 5.27 -10.57
C LEU A 21 0.60 5.58 -9.18
N LEU A 22 -0.59 6.19 -9.10
CA LEU A 22 -1.24 6.47 -7.82
C LEU A 22 -1.67 5.18 -7.11
N ASP A 23 -2.18 4.20 -7.85
CA ASP A 23 -2.50 2.88 -7.29
C ASP A 23 -1.26 2.18 -6.72
N ALA A 24 -0.11 2.29 -7.38
CA ALA A 24 1.16 1.76 -6.88
C ALA A 24 1.59 2.40 -5.56
N CYS A 25 1.18 3.65 -5.28
CA CYS A 25 1.43 4.30 -3.99
C CYS A 25 0.63 3.68 -2.84
N THR A 26 -0.44 2.92 -3.13
CA THR A 26 -1.29 2.30 -2.12
C THR A 26 -0.85 0.88 -1.76
N SER A 27 -1.52 0.29 -0.76
CA SER A 27 -1.25 -1.10 -0.32
C SER A 27 -1.92 -2.17 -1.18
N TYR A 28 -2.82 -1.82 -2.09
CA TYR A 28 -3.34 -2.78 -3.06
C TYR A 28 -2.35 -3.05 -4.18
N GLY A 29 -1.62 -2.02 -4.59
CA GLY A 29 -0.69 -2.09 -5.68
C GLY A 29 -1.33 -2.33 -7.05
N THR A 30 -0.52 -2.26 -8.07
CA THR A 30 -0.94 -2.44 -9.45
C THR A 30 0.13 -3.16 -10.27
N GLN A 31 -0.28 -3.83 -11.33
CA GLN A 31 0.61 -4.45 -12.31
C GLN A 31 1.10 -3.41 -13.32
N LEU A 32 2.00 -2.50 -12.88
CA LEU A 32 2.50 -1.39 -13.72
C LEU A 32 3.15 -1.85 -15.02
N PHE A 33 3.72 -3.04 -15.04
CA PHE A 33 4.50 -3.56 -16.16
C PHE A 33 3.75 -4.62 -16.96
N TRP A 34 2.43 -4.77 -16.76
CA TRP A 34 1.64 -5.68 -17.58
C TRP A 34 1.63 -5.21 -19.04
N PRO A 35 1.75 -6.10 -20.06
CA PRO A 35 1.76 -7.58 -19.99
C PRO A 35 3.15 -8.20 -19.82
N PHE A 36 4.21 -7.42 -19.65
CA PHE A 36 5.60 -7.90 -19.59
C PHE A 36 5.94 -8.57 -18.24
N SER A 37 5.27 -8.17 -17.16
CA SER A 37 5.43 -8.76 -15.82
C SER A 37 4.08 -8.82 -15.10
N ASN A 38 3.88 -9.91 -14.34
CA ASN A 38 2.74 -10.08 -13.43
C ASN A 38 3.03 -9.55 -12.02
N GLU A 39 4.17 -8.91 -11.81
CA GLU A 39 4.54 -8.35 -10.52
C GLU A 39 3.63 -7.17 -10.15
N ARG A 40 3.18 -7.17 -8.90
CA ARG A 40 2.39 -6.08 -8.34
C ARG A 40 3.29 -5.11 -7.59
N VAL A 41 3.36 -3.89 -8.08
CA VAL A 41 4.09 -2.81 -7.44
C VAL A 41 3.24 -2.19 -6.33
N THR A 42 3.74 -2.22 -5.10
CA THR A 42 3.10 -1.65 -3.91
C THR A 42 4.14 -0.84 -3.14
N TRP A 43 4.06 0.47 -3.22
CA TRP A 43 4.97 1.34 -2.45
C TRP A 43 4.50 1.61 -1.03
N ASN A 44 3.22 1.33 -0.74
CA ASN A 44 2.63 1.43 0.60
C ASN A 44 2.81 2.79 1.29
N ASN A 45 2.96 3.89 0.57
CA ASN A 45 3.25 5.18 1.16
C ASN A 45 2.01 6.01 1.49
N ILE A 46 0.84 5.65 0.96
CA ILE A 46 -0.45 6.26 1.33
C ILE A 46 -1.52 5.20 1.55
N SER A 47 -2.55 5.54 2.34
CA SER A 47 -3.72 4.69 2.52
C SER A 47 -4.54 4.61 1.22
N ILE A 48 -5.22 3.48 1.01
CA ILE A 48 -6.13 3.26 -0.14
C ILE A 48 -7.26 4.30 -0.15
N VAL A 49 -7.82 4.58 1.00
CA VAL A 49 -8.81 5.63 1.21
C VAL A 49 -8.20 6.65 2.16
N ASP A 50 -7.81 7.79 1.62
CA ASP A 50 -7.16 8.86 2.35
C ASP A 50 -7.89 10.19 2.15
N PRO A 51 -8.77 10.56 3.10
CA PRO A 51 -9.50 11.81 3.03
C PRO A 51 -8.59 13.05 3.06
N LEU A 52 -7.46 12.99 3.77
CA LEU A 52 -6.49 14.10 3.83
C LEU A 52 -5.80 14.32 2.49
N PHE A 53 -5.63 13.27 1.70
CA PHE A 53 -5.16 13.38 0.33
C PHE A 53 -6.27 13.86 -0.61
N THR A 54 -7.43 13.20 -0.57
CA THR A 54 -8.47 13.33 -1.60
C THR A 54 -9.28 14.62 -1.48
N ILE A 55 -9.66 15.04 -0.26
CA ILE A 55 -10.53 16.20 -0.08
C ILE A 55 -9.87 17.52 -0.54
N PRO A 56 -8.61 17.84 -0.19
CA PRO A 56 -7.97 19.06 -0.70
C PRO A 56 -7.82 19.06 -2.22
N VAL A 57 -7.47 17.92 -2.83
CA VAL A 57 -7.39 17.78 -4.30
C VAL A 57 -8.75 18.09 -4.93
N LEU A 58 -9.83 17.47 -4.41
CA LEU A 58 -11.18 17.67 -4.92
C LEU A 58 -11.61 19.15 -4.81
N ILE A 59 -11.39 19.77 -3.66
CA ILE A 59 -11.72 21.18 -3.43
C ILE A 59 -10.98 22.08 -4.44
N LEU A 60 -9.66 21.89 -4.58
CA LEU A 60 -8.84 22.69 -5.49
C LEU A 60 -9.26 22.52 -6.95
N VAL A 61 -9.60 21.29 -7.38
CA VAL A 61 -10.11 21.02 -8.71
C VAL A 61 -11.47 21.70 -8.95
N VAL A 62 -12.40 21.61 -8.00
CA VAL A 62 -13.71 22.29 -8.08
C VAL A 62 -13.54 23.80 -8.18
N ILE A 63 -12.66 24.41 -7.37
CA ILE A 63 -12.36 25.83 -7.44
C ILE A 63 -11.75 26.20 -8.77
N ALA A 64 -10.82 25.41 -9.31
CA ALA A 64 -10.21 25.62 -10.62
C ALA A 64 -11.24 25.64 -11.73
N ILE A 65 -12.19 24.70 -11.71
CA ILE A 65 -13.27 24.61 -12.69
C ILE A 65 -14.21 25.84 -12.60
N LYS A 66 -14.63 26.23 -11.39
CA LYS A 66 -15.55 27.34 -11.16
C LYS A 66 -14.91 28.70 -11.51
N THR A 67 -13.68 28.92 -11.12
CA THR A 67 -12.98 30.20 -11.31
C THR A 67 -12.27 30.31 -12.64
N LYS A 68 -12.06 29.19 -13.34
CA LYS A 68 -11.25 29.07 -14.58
C LYS A 68 -9.80 29.56 -14.40
N LYS A 69 -9.31 29.64 -13.14
CA LYS A 69 -7.95 30.06 -12.81
C LYS A 69 -7.03 28.86 -12.70
N LYS A 70 -6.02 28.74 -13.55
CA LYS A 70 -5.05 27.64 -13.60
C LYS A 70 -4.25 27.48 -12.31
N ILE A 71 -4.09 28.56 -11.53
CA ILE A 71 -3.33 28.54 -10.28
C ILE A 71 -3.82 27.44 -9.29
N PHE A 72 -5.12 27.20 -9.21
CA PHE A 72 -5.69 26.16 -8.34
C PHE A 72 -5.34 24.75 -8.82
N SER A 73 -5.18 24.54 -10.14
CA SER A 73 -4.68 23.27 -10.67
C SER A 73 -3.21 23.04 -10.27
N PHE A 74 -2.39 24.07 -10.29
CA PHE A 74 -1.01 23.98 -9.79
C PHE A 74 -0.93 23.69 -8.30
N PHE A 75 -1.79 24.32 -7.49
CA PHE A 75 -1.88 23.98 -6.06
C PHE A 75 -2.35 22.54 -5.83
N SER A 76 -3.26 22.03 -6.64
CA SER A 76 -3.68 20.63 -6.56
C SER A 76 -2.52 19.67 -6.85
N ILE A 77 -1.75 19.91 -7.91
CA ILE A 77 -0.56 19.12 -8.24
C ILE A 77 0.49 19.25 -7.11
N GLY A 78 0.74 20.47 -6.63
CA GLY A 78 1.65 20.71 -5.51
C GLY A 78 1.25 19.94 -4.25
N TRP A 79 -0.04 19.89 -3.92
CA TRP A 79 -0.55 19.10 -2.81
C TRP A 79 -0.33 17.60 -3.00
N ILE A 80 -0.60 17.08 -4.20
CA ILE A 80 -0.36 15.66 -4.52
C ILE A 80 1.11 15.31 -4.29
N ILE A 81 2.03 16.08 -4.87
CA ILE A 81 3.48 15.83 -4.74
C ILE A 81 3.91 15.94 -3.28
N PHE A 82 3.47 16.97 -2.57
CA PHE A 82 3.79 17.17 -1.15
C PHE A 82 3.31 15.99 -0.29
N TYR A 83 2.04 15.58 -0.46
CA TYR A 83 1.46 14.52 0.36
C TYR A 83 2.10 13.16 0.09
N LEU A 84 2.36 12.82 -1.18
CA LEU A 84 3.07 11.60 -1.53
C LEU A 84 4.50 11.59 -0.99
N SER A 85 5.21 12.72 -1.07
CA SER A 85 6.56 12.85 -0.49
C SER A 85 6.55 12.69 1.02
N LEU A 86 5.56 13.27 1.71
CA LEU A 86 5.37 13.09 3.14
C LEU A 86 5.09 11.61 3.48
N GLY A 87 4.30 10.93 2.65
CA GLY A 87 4.04 9.49 2.79
C GLY A 87 5.31 8.66 2.76
N PHE A 88 6.22 8.94 1.83
CA PHE A 88 7.53 8.28 1.77
C PHE A 88 8.38 8.53 3.02
N ILE A 89 8.46 9.78 3.47
CA ILE A 89 9.21 10.13 4.69
C ILE A 89 8.66 9.38 5.90
N GLN A 90 7.34 9.32 6.03
CA GLN A 90 6.70 8.62 7.13
C GLN A 90 6.85 7.10 7.04
N TYR A 91 6.82 6.54 5.82
CA TYR A 91 7.13 5.14 5.57
C TYR A 91 8.53 4.77 6.08
N GLU A 92 9.56 5.56 5.73
CA GLU A 92 10.94 5.32 6.18
C GLU A 92 11.07 5.40 7.71
N ARG A 93 10.42 6.36 8.36
CA ARG A 93 10.39 6.45 9.81
C ARG A 93 9.73 5.23 10.46
N ALA A 94 8.60 4.79 9.90
CA ALA A 94 7.90 3.60 10.38
C ALA A 94 8.74 2.33 10.17
N LEU A 95 9.49 2.26 9.04
CA LEU A 95 10.37 1.15 8.72
C LEU A 95 11.51 1.01 9.74
N LEU A 96 12.17 2.12 10.05
CA LEU A 96 13.23 2.13 11.05
C LEU A 96 12.73 1.67 12.43
N ALA A 97 11.56 2.17 12.85
CA ALA A 97 10.95 1.75 14.12
C ALA A 97 10.52 0.28 14.13
N ALA A 98 10.02 -0.25 13.00
CA ALA A 98 9.66 -1.66 12.89
C ALA A 98 10.87 -2.59 12.95
N VAL A 99 11.98 -2.19 12.32
CA VAL A 99 13.25 -2.92 12.38
C VAL A 99 13.82 -2.90 13.82
N GLU A 100 13.80 -1.74 14.48
CA GLU A 100 14.23 -1.60 15.87
C GLU A 100 13.42 -2.49 16.81
N LEU A 101 12.09 -2.52 16.65
CA LEU A 101 11.21 -3.40 17.41
C LEU A 101 11.55 -4.87 17.21
N ALA A 102 11.77 -5.31 15.96
CA ALA A 102 12.15 -6.69 15.67
C ALA A 102 13.50 -7.06 16.29
N GLN A 103 14.50 -6.19 16.16
CA GLN A 103 15.82 -6.37 16.75
C GLN A 103 15.77 -6.40 18.29
N GLY A 104 14.94 -5.55 18.90
CA GLY A 104 14.71 -5.55 20.36
C GLY A 104 14.13 -6.86 20.88
N ARG A 105 13.45 -7.64 20.03
CA ARG A 105 12.96 -9.01 20.30
C ARG A 105 14.02 -10.09 20.02
N GLY A 106 15.21 -9.73 19.52
CA GLY A 106 16.20 -10.68 19.04
C GLY A 106 15.82 -11.35 17.71
N HIS A 107 14.91 -10.75 16.95
CA HIS A 107 14.47 -11.27 15.67
C HIS A 107 15.28 -10.64 14.53
N SER A 108 15.57 -11.46 13.50
CA SER A 108 16.07 -11.00 12.21
C SER A 108 14.95 -11.21 11.18
N PRO A 109 14.27 -10.14 10.75
CA PRO A 109 13.20 -10.27 9.78
C PRO A 109 13.69 -10.80 8.43
N GLU A 110 13.10 -11.89 7.95
CA GLU A 110 13.32 -12.40 6.59
C GLU A 110 12.59 -11.55 5.55
N ARG A 111 11.42 -11.06 5.94
CA ARG A 111 10.55 -10.19 5.16
C ARG A 111 9.87 -9.20 6.10
N LEU A 112 9.75 -7.95 5.68
CA LEU A 112 9.03 -6.91 6.41
C LEU A 112 8.25 -6.05 5.44
N THR A 113 6.99 -5.79 5.75
CA THR A 113 6.15 -4.84 5.03
C THR A 113 5.43 -3.92 6.00
N LEU A 114 5.23 -2.69 5.56
CA LEU A 114 4.44 -1.69 6.27
C LEU A 114 3.24 -1.31 5.44
N LYS A 115 2.11 -1.12 6.10
CA LYS A 115 0.88 -0.65 5.46
C LYS A 115 0.33 0.53 6.25
N PRO A 116 0.08 1.69 5.62
CA PRO A 116 -0.50 2.82 6.31
C PRO A 116 -1.93 2.48 6.77
N SER A 117 -2.30 2.97 7.94
CA SER A 117 -3.66 2.86 8.44
C SER A 117 -4.59 3.81 7.71
N PHE A 118 -5.90 3.55 7.78
CA PHE A 118 -6.92 4.34 7.11
C PHE A 118 -6.78 5.84 7.40
N GLY A 119 -6.72 6.63 6.33
CA GLY A 119 -6.85 8.07 6.36
C GLY A 119 -5.75 8.83 7.09
N ASN A 120 -4.56 8.24 7.27
CA ASN A 120 -3.46 8.95 7.92
C ASN A 120 -2.08 8.40 7.51
N LEU A 121 -1.04 9.21 7.78
CA LEU A 121 0.37 8.87 7.54
C LEU A 121 1.16 8.66 8.85
N ILE A 122 0.48 8.53 9.99
CA ILE A 122 1.12 8.45 11.31
C ILE A 122 1.11 7.02 11.84
N LEU A 123 -0.01 6.32 11.66
CA LEU A 123 -0.19 4.95 12.13
C LEU A 123 0.05 3.95 10.99
N TRP A 124 0.87 2.97 11.26
CA TRP A 124 1.31 1.95 10.31
C TRP A 124 1.13 0.57 10.91
N LYS A 125 0.68 -0.36 10.09
CA LYS A 125 0.67 -1.78 10.41
C LYS A 125 1.97 -2.37 9.89
N SER A 126 2.81 -2.87 10.80
CA SER A 126 4.00 -3.64 10.49
C SER A 126 3.66 -5.12 10.45
N ILE A 127 4.10 -5.81 9.41
CA ILE A 127 4.01 -7.27 9.30
C ILE A 127 5.40 -7.76 8.91
N TYR A 128 6.03 -8.56 9.77
CA TYR A 128 7.31 -9.19 9.44
C TYR A 128 7.30 -10.67 9.72
N GLN A 129 8.13 -11.40 8.98
CA GLN A 129 8.36 -12.82 9.17
C GLN A 129 9.69 -13.04 9.88
N HIS A 130 9.66 -13.86 10.91
CA HIS A 130 10.85 -14.43 11.53
C HIS A 130 10.61 -15.93 11.72
N LYS A 131 11.41 -16.76 11.04
CA LYS A 131 11.22 -18.23 10.97
C LYS A 131 9.82 -18.56 10.45
N GLU A 132 9.11 -19.44 11.10
CA GLU A 132 7.76 -19.90 10.72
C GLU A 132 6.63 -19.02 11.28
N THR A 133 6.90 -17.77 11.65
CA THR A 133 5.91 -16.92 12.34
C THR A 133 5.90 -15.52 11.75
N PHE A 134 4.69 -15.04 11.44
CA PHE A 134 4.43 -13.64 11.17
C PHE A 134 4.15 -12.90 12.48
N TYR A 135 4.73 -11.73 12.63
CA TYR A 135 4.47 -10.79 13.72
C TYR A 135 3.79 -9.55 13.14
N VAL A 136 2.68 -9.17 13.76
CA VAL A 136 1.86 -8.04 13.31
C VAL A 136 1.82 -7.01 14.43
N ASP A 137 2.39 -5.84 14.19
CA ASP A 137 2.52 -4.78 15.19
C ASP A 137 1.96 -3.45 14.65
N ALA A 138 1.62 -2.53 15.55
CA ALA A 138 1.25 -1.17 15.20
C ALA A 138 2.41 -0.23 15.49
N ILE A 139 2.82 0.56 14.49
CA ILE A 139 3.87 1.56 14.58
C ILE A 139 3.25 2.95 14.47
N ARG A 140 3.56 3.83 15.39
CA ARG A 140 3.22 5.25 15.30
C ARG A 140 4.48 6.02 14.89
N ALA A 141 4.55 6.43 13.63
CA ALA A 141 5.62 7.26 13.08
C ALA A 141 5.27 8.75 13.31
N ALA A 142 5.68 9.29 14.45
CA ALA A 142 5.52 10.70 14.80
C ALA A 142 6.90 11.34 15.00
N GLN A 143 6.99 12.45 15.74
CA GLN A 143 8.25 13.10 16.08
C GLN A 143 9.19 12.13 16.86
N SER A 144 8.63 11.32 17.75
CA SER A 144 9.24 10.11 18.30
C SER A 144 8.40 8.92 17.86
N SER A 145 9.04 7.91 17.29
CA SER A 145 8.34 6.69 16.92
C SER A 145 8.06 5.84 18.17
N THR A 146 6.84 5.29 18.22
CA THR A 146 6.41 4.38 19.27
C THR A 146 5.71 3.19 18.64
N TRP A 147 5.61 2.09 19.37
CA TRP A 147 4.95 0.90 18.85
C TRP A 147 4.07 0.23 19.91
N CYS A 148 3.07 -0.48 19.45
CA CYS A 148 2.27 -1.40 20.24
C CYS A 148 2.47 -2.80 19.67
N THR A 149 2.85 -3.73 20.55
CA THR A 149 2.95 -5.16 20.17
C THR A 149 1.56 -5.70 19.89
N GLY A 150 1.44 -6.38 18.76
CA GLY A 150 0.21 -7.02 18.36
C GLY A 150 0.28 -8.54 18.43
N GLU A 151 -0.33 -9.21 17.46
CA GLU A 151 -0.47 -10.66 17.42
C GLU A 151 0.66 -11.31 16.61
N SER A 152 0.87 -12.60 16.86
CA SER A 152 1.71 -13.45 16.02
C SER A 152 0.91 -14.61 15.47
N ILE A 153 1.18 -14.99 14.23
CA ILE A 153 0.46 -16.06 13.54
C ILE A 153 1.47 -16.94 12.78
N ARG A 154 1.25 -18.24 12.82
CA ARG A 154 2.12 -19.17 12.11
C ARG A 154 1.97 -19.01 10.59
N VAL A 155 3.09 -19.08 9.86
CA VAL A 155 3.09 -19.10 8.40
C VAL A 155 2.29 -20.32 7.92
N PHE A 156 1.46 -20.12 6.90
CA PHE A 156 0.70 -21.21 6.31
C PHE A 156 1.61 -22.15 5.51
N ASP A 157 1.51 -23.44 5.80
CA ASP A 157 2.16 -24.51 5.06
C ASP A 157 1.14 -25.57 4.65
N TYR A 158 1.10 -25.91 3.36
CA TYR A 158 0.18 -26.93 2.83
C TYR A 158 0.37 -28.30 3.44
N GLN A 159 1.64 -28.74 3.56
CA GLN A 159 1.96 -30.09 4.02
C GLN A 159 1.55 -30.27 5.49
N TYR A 160 1.69 -29.21 6.27
CA TYR A 160 1.36 -29.25 7.68
C TYR A 160 -0.13 -28.99 7.96
N HIS A 161 -0.73 -27.97 7.32
CA HIS A 161 -2.07 -27.52 7.65
C HIS A 161 -3.16 -28.22 6.84
N LEU A 162 -2.88 -28.63 5.60
CA LEU A 162 -3.83 -29.27 4.70
C LEU A 162 -3.21 -30.48 3.96
N PRO A 163 -2.73 -31.50 4.69
CA PRO A 163 -1.99 -32.63 4.10
C PRO A 163 -2.82 -33.46 3.12
N LYS A 164 -4.15 -33.41 3.22
CA LYS A 164 -5.08 -34.15 2.36
C LYS A 164 -5.62 -33.32 1.18
N LEU A 165 -5.14 -32.10 0.99
CA LEU A 165 -5.63 -31.24 -0.08
C LEU A 165 -5.13 -31.74 -1.44
N GLU A 166 -6.05 -32.08 -2.34
CA GLU A 166 -5.72 -32.53 -3.70
C GLU A 166 -5.04 -31.41 -4.49
N LYS A 167 -3.99 -31.80 -5.26
CA LYS A 167 -3.16 -30.85 -6.02
C LYS A 167 -3.94 -30.02 -7.03
N GLU A 168 -4.98 -30.61 -7.65
CA GLU A 168 -5.79 -29.97 -8.68
C GLU A 168 -7.13 -29.45 -8.18
N SER A 169 -7.34 -29.44 -6.84
CA SER A 169 -8.59 -28.97 -6.24
C SER A 169 -8.79 -27.46 -6.44
N GLN A 170 -10.06 -27.03 -6.49
CA GLN A 170 -10.41 -25.61 -6.57
C GLN A 170 -9.89 -24.85 -5.36
N GLN A 171 -9.96 -25.45 -4.17
CA GLN A 171 -9.48 -24.87 -2.91
C GLN A 171 -7.98 -24.53 -3.00
N LYS A 172 -7.16 -25.41 -3.58
CA LYS A 172 -5.73 -25.12 -3.75
C LYS A 172 -5.51 -23.97 -4.70
N LYS A 173 -6.23 -23.91 -5.83
CA LYS A 173 -6.14 -22.80 -6.79
C LYS A 173 -6.54 -21.47 -6.14
N ASP A 174 -7.55 -21.47 -5.28
CA ASP A 174 -8.00 -20.26 -4.57
C ASP A 174 -6.99 -19.81 -3.51
N ILE A 175 -6.37 -20.76 -2.78
CA ILE A 175 -5.29 -20.43 -1.84
C ILE A 175 -4.06 -19.86 -2.57
N GLU A 176 -3.66 -20.45 -3.70
CA GLU A 176 -2.54 -19.94 -4.51
C GLU A 176 -2.83 -18.53 -5.06
N ARG A 177 -4.07 -18.28 -5.49
CA ARG A 177 -4.50 -16.94 -5.91
C ARG A 177 -4.43 -15.95 -4.74
N PHE A 178 -4.85 -16.36 -3.55
CA PHE A 178 -4.79 -15.53 -2.36
C PHE A 178 -3.34 -15.30 -1.91
N ARG A 179 -2.46 -16.31 -1.99
CA ARG A 179 -1.01 -16.16 -1.75
C ARG A 179 -0.40 -15.12 -2.66
N TRP A 180 -0.70 -15.19 -3.96
CA TRP A 180 -0.23 -14.19 -4.92
C TRP A 180 -0.77 -12.79 -4.57
N PHE A 181 -2.06 -12.68 -4.25
CA PHE A 181 -2.69 -11.42 -3.88
C PHE A 181 -2.12 -10.82 -2.58
N SER A 182 -1.86 -11.64 -1.58
CA SER A 182 -1.31 -11.23 -0.28
C SER A 182 0.21 -11.10 -0.29
N GLN A 183 0.87 -11.28 -1.42
CA GLN A 183 2.34 -11.33 -1.52
C GLN A 183 2.95 -12.34 -0.53
N ASP A 184 2.34 -13.53 -0.43
CA ASP A 184 2.73 -14.60 0.48
C ASP A 184 2.59 -14.29 2.00
N TYR A 185 1.93 -13.22 2.37
CA TYR A 185 1.57 -12.99 3.77
C TYR A 185 0.31 -13.79 4.15
N LEU A 186 0.44 -15.11 4.16
CA LEU A 186 -0.62 -16.04 4.50
C LEU A 186 -0.29 -16.76 5.82
N GLY A 187 -1.07 -16.48 6.86
CA GLY A 187 -0.98 -17.14 8.15
C GLY A 187 -2.12 -18.16 8.36
N TYR A 188 -1.88 -19.10 9.24
CA TYR A 188 -2.89 -20.08 9.66
C TYR A 188 -3.32 -19.82 11.10
N ASP A 189 -4.62 -19.53 11.28
CA ASP A 189 -5.26 -19.42 12.60
C ASP A 189 -6.11 -20.65 12.87
N LYS A 190 -5.98 -21.20 14.07
CA LYS A 190 -6.64 -22.41 14.53
C LYS A 190 -7.92 -22.13 15.34
N LYS A 191 -8.58 -21.00 15.06
CA LYS A 191 -9.87 -20.73 15.72
C LYS A 191 -10.98 -21.61 15.18
#